data_b38999210c32b65c6e540833dccbb54b
#
_entry.id   b38999210c32b65c6e540833dccbb54b
#
_cell.length_a   1.000
_cell.length_b   1.000
_cell.length_c   1.000
_cell.angle_alpha   90.00
_cell.angle_beta   90.00
_cell.angle_gamma   90.00
#
_symmetry.space_group_name_H-M   'P 1'
#
loop_
_entity.id
_entity.type
_entity.pdbx_description
1 polymer ?
#
loop_
_entity_poly.entity_id
_entity_poly.type
_entity_poly.pdbx_seq_one_letter_code
_entity_poly.pdbx_strand_id
1 'polypeptide(L)'
;MIFVGIDVAKDKHDCFILNSEGTVLADVFTIANNRIGFETLLSRIQSCSQGESKIKVGLEATGHYSYNLLGFLLDSGLATYVINPLHTNLYRKSLSLRRTKTDRIDARTIAMMLMSDVDLKSYSNIAYHNEELKSLTRYRFDKVKERAKLKSSVARLVNILFPELEKLVSSLHIAVVYALLSNYPGASYIANANTEELAEILCTASKGRYTKSKTAEIQVAAGVSIGSKMPAKSMELKHTIALIRELDKEISEVESAIDKITSQMDSPIFTIPGIGRHMGAMILAEVGDFSNFASADKLLAYAGLSPSTYQSGQLQNCYAHMEKRGSRYLRYALFNAAKYVCLWCPTFSAYLEKKRSEGKHYNVAISHAAKKLVRLIFAMQRSGKAFLADY
;
A
#
# COMPACT_ATOMS: atom_id res chain seq x y z
N MET A 1 -37.45 9.22 -0.85
CA MET A 1 -36.05 8.71 -0.85
C MET A 1 -35.81 7.90 0.41
N ILE A 2 -35.12 6.78 0.31
CA ILE A 2 -34.85 5.88 1.45
C ILE A 2 -33.36 5.86 1.76
N PHE A 3 -33.04 5.83 3.05
CA PHE A 3 -31.69 5.76 3.57
C PHE A 3 -31.53 4.54 4.44
N VAL A 4 -30.57 3.69 4.10
CA VAL A 4 -30.25 2.46 4.80
C VAL A 4 -28.87 2.61 5.43
N GLY A 5 -28.77 2.47 6.75
CA GLY A 5 -27.48 2.46 7.44
C GLY A 5 -27.16 1.05 7.91
N ILE A 6 -25.91 0.62 7.68
CA ILE A 6 -25.46 -0.73 8.03
C ILE A 6 -24.19 -0.62 8.86
N ASP A 7 -24.22 -1.10 10.08
CA ASP A 7 -23.04 -1.37 10.87
C ASP A 7 -22.54 -2.78 10.59
N VAL A 8 -21.28 -2.88 10.16
CA VAL A 8 -20.69 -4.11 9.62
C VAL A 8 -19.83 -4.79 10.68
N ALA A 9 -20.17 -6.05 10.99
CA ALA A 9 -19.36 -6.90 11.86
C ALA A 9 -19.05 -8.25 11.20
N LYS A 10 -18.27 -9.09 11.86
CA LYS A 10 -17.76 -10.35 11.33
C LYS A 10 -18.86 -11.34 10.95
N ASP A 11 -19.78 -11.60 11.86
CA ASP A 11 -20.75 -12.70 11.74
C ASP A 11 -22.17 -12.20 11.42
N LYS A 12 -22.44 -10.93 11.68
CA LYS A 12 -23.75 -10.30 11.53
C LYS A 12 -23.61 -8.82 11.23
N HIS A 13 -24.63 -8.21 10.64
CA HIS A 13 -24.69 -6.79 10.40
C HIS A 13 -25.98 -6.21 10.99
N ASP A 14 -25.89 -5.06 11.63
CA ASP A 14 -27.05 -4.33 12.13
C ASP A 14 -27.47 -3.27 11.11
N CYS A 15 -28.74 -3.28 10.74
CA CYS A 15 -29.30 -2.47 9.67
C CYS A 15 -30.42 -1.58 10.20
N PHE A 16 -30.56 -0.38 9.67
CA PHE A 16 -31.59 0.59 10.02
C PHE A 16 -32.08 1.31 8.77
N ILE A 17 -33.40 1.54 8.64
CA ILE A 17 -34.02 2.15 7.47
C ILE A 17 -34.92 3.33 7.88
N LEU A 18 -34.70 4.48 7.21
CA LEU A 18 -35.55 5.67 7.38
C LEU A 18 -35.84 6.33 6.02
N ASN A 19 -36.87 7.15 5.97
CA ASN A 19 -37.20 7.95 4.79
C ASN A 19 -36.64 9.38 4.86
N SER A 20 -36.88 10.19 3.81
CA SER A 20 -36.43 11.57 3.73
C SER A 20 -37.06 12.53 4.76
N GLU A 21 -38.12 12.14 5.40
CA GLU A 21 -38.79 12.91 6.47
C GLU A 21 -38.25 12.56 7.85
N GLY A 22 -37.31 11.57 7.93
CA GLY A 22 -36.77 11.07 9.18
C GLY A 22 -37.67 10.02 9.86
N THR A 23 -38.76 9.57 9.18
CA THR A 23 -39.62 8.51 9.68
C THR A 23 -38.91 7.18 9.61
N VAL A 24 -38.93 6.43 10.71
CA VAL A 24 -38.31 5.09 10.77
C VAL A 24 -39.21 4.10 10.05
N LEU A 25 -38.73 3.53 8.95
CA LEU A 25 -39.43 2.51 8.18
C LEU A 25 -39.14 1.09 8.69
N ALA A 26 -37.91 0.87 9.14
CA ALA A 26 -37.52 -0.34 9.88
C ALA A 26 -36.56 0.06 11.00
N ASP A 27 -36.94 -0.23 12.25
CA ASP A 27 -36.03 -0.10 13.39
C ASP A 27 -34.91 -1.14 13.27
N VAL A 28 -33.87 -0.99 14.10
CA VAL A 28 -32.66 -1.79 13.98
C VAL A 28 -32.99 -3.28 13.96
N PHE A 29 -32.58 -3.93 12.90
CA PHE A 29 -32.66 -5.37 12.71
C PHE A 29 -31.30 -5.93 12.31
N THR A 30 -31.07 -7.17 12.70
CA THR A 30 -29.80 -7.86 12.44
C THR A 30 -29.97 -8.86 11.32
N ILE A 31 -28.99 -8.91 10.41
CA ILE A 31 -28.87 -9.94 9.39
C ILE A 31 -27.56 -10.73 9.58
N ALA A 32 -27.55 -12.01 9.19
CA ALA A 32 -26.33 -12.81 9.18
C ALA A 32 -25.41 -12.41 8.02
N ASN A 33 -24.10 -12.52 8.21
CA ASN A 33 -23.11 -12.29 7.16
C ASN A 33 -23.04 -13.52 6.23
N ASN A 34 -24.13 -13.76 5.49
CA ASN A 34 -24.26 -14.83 4.49
C ASN A 34 -25.30 -14.43 3.44
N ARG A 35 -25.45 -15.27 2.40
CA ARG A 35 -26.35 -15.01 1.28
C ARG A 35 -27.80 -14.80 1.72
N ILE A 36 -28.31 -15.62 2.63
CA ILE A 36 -29.68 -15.53 3.12
C ILE A 36 -29.91 -14.20 3.84
N GLY A 37 -28.95 -13.77 4.68
CA GLY A 37 -29.02 -12.48 5.37
C GLY A 37 -28.99 -11.31 4.39
N PHE A 38 -28.19 -11.37 3.33
CA PHE A 38 -28.11 -10.32 2.32
C PHE A 38 -29.40 -10.24 1.48
N GLU A 39 -29.98 -11.38 1.10
CA GLU A 39 -31.27 -11.46 0.41
C GLU A 39 -32.42 -10.94 1.32
N THR A 40 -32.35 -11.22 2.63
CA THR A 40 -33.28 -10.69 3.62
C THR A 40 -33.19 -9.15 3.70
N LEU A 41 -31.97 -8.59 3.68
CA LEU A 41 -31.76 -7.15 3.66
C LEU A 41 -32.40 -6.53 2.41
N LEU A 42 -32.12 -7.10 1.23
CA LEU A 42 -32.65 -6.62 -0.03
C LEU A 42 -34.19 -6.65 -0.06
N SER A 43 -34.80 -7.75 0.39
CA SER A 43 -36.26 -7.88 0.49
C SER A 43 -36.87 -6.84 1.44
N ARG A 44 -36.22 -6.55 2.57
CA ARG A 44 -36.67 -5.50 3.50
C ARG A 44 -36.55 -4.10 2.89
N ILE A 45 -35.45 -3.81 2.22
CA ILE A 45 -35.27 -2.54 1.50
C ILE A 45 -36.39 -2.37 0.46
N GLN A 46 -36.66 -3.40 -0.32
CA GLN A 46 -37.71 -3.40 -1.35
C GLN A 46 -39.09 -3.20 -0.73
N SER A 47 -39.43 -3.89 0.36
CA SER A 47 -40.73 -3.74 1.04
C SER A 47 -40.91 -2.34 1.63
N CYS A 48 -39.85 -1.72 2.15
CA CYS A 48 -39.89 -0.35 2.64
C CYS A 48 -39.96 0.69 1.53
N SER A 49 -39.53 0.35 0.30
CA SER A 49 -39.44 1.30 -0.79
C SER A 49 -40.79 1.68 -1.41
N GLN A 50 -41.81 0.83 -1.30
CA GLN A 50 -43.17 1.07 -1.84
C GLN A 50 -43.15 1.69 -3.24
N GLY A 51 -42.16 1.35 -4.10
CA GLY A 51 -41.97 1.92 -5.44
C GLY A 51 -41.12 3.19 -5.50
N GLU A 52 -40.57 3.69 -4.42
CA GLU A 52 -39.58 4.77 -4.44
C GLU A 52 -38.30 4.34 -5.17
N SER A 53 -37.90 5.10 -6.20
CA SER A 53 -36.78 4.78 -7.08
C SER A 53 -35.41 5.16 -6.54
N LYS A 54 -35.34 5.93 -5.45
CA LYS A 54 -34.05 6.44 -4.92
C LYS A 54 -33.77 5.87 -3.54
N ILE A 55 -32.83 4.91 -3.51
CA ILE A 55 -32.33 4.26 -2.30
C ILE A 55 -30.83 4.56 -2.14
N LYS A 56 -30.42 5.05 -0.98
CA LYS A 56 -29.02 5.23 -0.60
C LYS A 56 -28.69 4.25 0.53
N VAL A 57 -27.65 3.45 0.36
CA VAL A 57 -27.18 2.48 1.36
C VAL A 57 -25.80 2.89 1.87
N GLY A 58 -25.65 3.14 3.14
CA GLY A 58 -24.38 3.45 3.78
C GLY A 58 -23.87 2.31 4.62
N LEU A 59 -22.57 2.08 4.54
CA LEU A 59 -21.88 1.13 5.42
C LEU A 59 -20.54 1.71 5.88
N GLU A 60 -20.15 1.35 7.10
CA GLU A 60 -18.86 1.76 7.64
C GLU A 60 -17.72 0.92 7.05
N ALA A 61 -16.60 1.56 6.70
CA ALA A 61 -15.40 0.90 6.19
C ALA A 61 -14.68 0.13 7.31
N THR A 62 -15.26 -0.94 7.83
CA THR A 62 -14.71 -1.80 8.89
C THR A 62 -13.81 -2.91 8.34
N GLY A 63 -12.71 -2.53 7.69
CA GLY A 63 -11.71 -3.49 7.17
C GLY A 63 -12.31 -4.45 6.14
N HIS A 64 -11.95 -5.74 6.23
CA HIS A 64 -12.33 -6.76 5.23
C HIS A 64 -13.76 -7.30 5.38
N TYR A 65 -14.43 -7.06 6.49
CA TYR A 65 -15.79 -7.58 6.72
C TYR A 65 -16.85 -6.94 5.82
N SER A 66 -16.60 -5.73 5.32
CA SER A 66 -17.54 -5.01 4.47
C SER A 66 -17.51 -5.45 2.99
N TYR A 67 -16.45 -6.13 2.51
CA TYR A 67 -16.27 -6.40 1.08
C TYR A 67 -17.38 -7.24 0.46
N ASN A 68 -17.77 -8.34 1.10
CA ASN A 68 -18.79 -9.23 0.55
C ASN A 68 -20.15 -8.54 0.47
N LEU A 69 -20.53 -7.80 1.51
CA LEU A 69 -21.78 -7.04 1.53
C LEU A 69 -21.74 -5.90 0.50
N LEU A 70 -20.62 -5.18 0.40
CA LEU A 70 -20.43 -4.11 -0.58
C LEU A 70 -20.60 -4.64 -2.02
N GLY A 71 -19.94 -5.74 -2.36
CA GLY A 71 -20.10 -6.39 -3.66
C GLY A 71 -21.56 -6.74 -3.95
N PHE A 72 -22.24 -7.40 -3.03
CA PHE A 72 -23.65 -7.77 -3.17
C PHE A 72 -24.58 -6.55 -3.39
N LEU A 73 -24.37 -5.46 -2.65
CA LEU A 73 -25.17 -4.24 -2.80
C LEU A 73 -24.94 -3.55 -4.15
N LEU A 74 -23.69 -3.50 -4.63
CA LEU A 74 -23.35 -2.96 -5.94
C LEU A 74 -23.91 -3.80 -7.08
N ASP A 75 -23.81 -5.13 -6.98
CA ASP A 75 -24.37 -6.07 -7.96
C ASP A 75 -25.91 -5.99 -8.00
N SER A 76 -26.54 -5.63 -6.87
CA SER A 76 -27.98 -5.38 -6.78
C SER A 76 -28.39 -3.99 -7.32
N GLY A 77 -27.46 -3.20 -7.85
CA GLY A 77 -27.72 -1.87 -8.44
C GLY A 77 -28.02 -0.77 -7.43
N LEU A 78 -27.71 -0.97 -6.14
CA LEU A 78 -28.00 0.00 -5.08
C LEU A 78 -26.90 1.07 -4.99
N ALA A 79 -27.31 2.35 -4.86
CA ALA A 79 -26.37 3.44 -4.62
C ALA A 79 -25.75 3.30 -3.22
N THR A 80 -24.53 2.76 -3.18
CA THR A 80 -23.84 2.39 -1.95
C THR A 80 -22.76 3.42 -1.57
N TYR A 81 -22.67 3.74 -0.30
CA TYR A 81 -21.76 4.74 0.28
C TYR A 81 -20.90 4.08 1.34
N VAL A 82 -19.58 4.12 1.15
CA VAL A 82 -18.61 3.60 2.13
C VAL A 82 -18.10 4.76 2.98
N ILE A 83 -18.41 4.76 4.27
CA ILE A 83 -18.16 5.86 5.19
C ILE A 83 -16.93 5.55 6.05
N ASN A 84 -16.04 6.54 6.17
CA ASN A 84 -14.87 6.40 7.03
C ASN A 84 -15.30 6.40 8.51
N PRO A 85 -14.85 5.44 9.33
CA PRO A 85 -15.12 5.35 10.76
C PRO A 85 -14.85 6.64 11.56
N LEU A 86 -13.89 7.43 11.13
CA LEU A 86 -13.62 8.74 11.73
C LEU A 86 -14.79 9.72 11.53
N HIS A 87 -15.42 9.71 10.37
CA HIS A 87 -16.58 10.58 10.10
C HIS A 87 -17.79 10.15 10.88
N THR A 88 -18.08 8.84 10.93
CA THR A 88 -19.17 8.28 11.74
C THR A 88 -19.00 8.66 13.22
N ASN A 89 -17.78 8.54 13.74
CA ASN A 89 -17.47 8.90 15.14
C ASN A 89 -17.62 10.41 15.41
N LEU A 90 -17.18 11.26 14.49
CA LEU A 90 -17.34 12.73 14.61
C LEU A 90 -18.81 13.14 14.53
N TYR A 91 -19.55 12.58 13.59
CA TYR A 91 -20.99 12.85 13.44
C TYR A 91 -21.78 12.39 14.68
N ARG A 92 -21.50 11.20 15.20
CA ARG A 92 -22.10 10.71 16.46
C ARG A 92 -21.84 11.66 17.63
N LYS A 93 -20.61 12.19 17.76
CA LYS A 93 -20.26 13.18 18.79
C LYS A 93 -20.99 14.50 18.64
N SER A 94 -21.36 14.90 17.40
CA SER A 94 -22.16 16.10 17.17
C SER A 94 -23.62 15.93 17.55
N LEU A 95 -24.16 14.70 17.49
CA LEU A 95 -25.55 14.40 17.84
C LEU A 95 -25.78 14.27 19.33
N SER A 96 -24.80 13.86 20.12
CA SER A 96 -24.96 13.64 21.55
C SER A 96 -23.64 13.75 22.32
N LEU A 97 -23.70 14.41 23.47
CA LEU A 97 -22.60 14.47 24.44
C LEU A 97 -22.42 13.17 25.23
N ARG A 98 -23.38 12.24 25.13
CA ARG A 98 -23.31 10.93 25.82
C ARG A 98 -22.33 10.02 25.09
N ARG A 99 -21.45 9.35 25.83
CA ARG A 99 -20.45 8.38 25.31
C ARG A 99 -21.03 6.97 25.11
N THR A 100 -22.28 6.85 24.69
CA THR A 100 -22.89 5.54 24.46
C THR A 100 -22.52 5.06 23.07
N LYS A 101 -21.90 3.89 23.00
CA LYS A 101 -21.59 3.19 21.76
C LYS A 101 -22.28 1.83 21.78
N THR A 102 -23.20 1.59 20.84
CA THR A 102 -23.79 0.28 20.57
C THR A 102 -23.97 0.14 19.05
N ASP A 103 -23.89 -1.06 18.54
CA ASP A 103 -24.04 -1.37 17.11
C ASP A 103 -25.37 -0.82 16.55
N ARG A 104 -26.42 -0.81 17.37
CA ARG A 104 -27.72 -0.19 17.05
C ARG A 104 -27.64 1.32 16.80
N ILE A 105 -26.82 2.02 17.58
CA ILE A 105 -26.61 3.47 17.42
C ILE A 105 -25.79 3.74 16.17
N ASP A 106 -24.84 2.86 15.84
CA ASP A 106 -23.93 3.08 14.71
C ASP A 106 -24.67 2.90 13.37
N ALA A 107 -25.52 1.89 13.19
CA ALA A 107 -26.38 1.74 12.00
C ALA A 107 -27.33 2.94 11.80
N ARG A 108 -27.98 3.39 12.88
CA ARG A 108 -28.84 4.60 12.85
C ARG A 108 -28.07 5.85 12.48
N THR A 109 -26.88 6.04 13.07
CA THR A 109 -26.00 7.18 12.79
C THR A 109 -25.61 7.23 11.31
N ILE A 110 -25.28 6.08 10.69
CA ILE A 110 -24.94 5.98 9.27
C ILE A 110 -26.14 6.40 8.40
N ALA A 111 -27.35 5.93 8.70
CA ALA A 111 -28.54 6.30 7.95
C ALA A 111 -28.85 7.81 8.07
N MET A 112 -28.69 8.39 9.26
CA MET A 112 -28.88 9.82 9.50
C MET A 112 -27.81 10.67 8.78
N MET A 113 -26.57 10.19 8.70
CA MET A 113 -25.52 10.85 7.90
C MET A 113 -25.88 10.91 6.41
N LEU A 114 -26.40 9.80 5.85
CA LEU A 114 -26.84 9.78 4.46
C LEU A 114 -28.00 10.71 4.19
N MET A 115 -28.91 10.88 5.17
CA MET A 115 -30.06 11.78 5.07
C MET A 115 -29.63 13.25 5.16
N SER A 116 -28.64 13.60 5.98
CA SER A 116 -28.19 14.99 6.18
C SER A 116 -27.40 15.58 5.02
N ASP A 117 -27.28 14.83 3.92
CA ASP A 117 -26.60 15.26 2.68
C ASP A 117 -25.21 15.87 2.88
N VAL A 118 -24.48 15.33 3.83
CA VAL A 118 -23.05 15.59 3.90
C VAL A 118 -22.47 15.15 2.56
N ASP A 119 -21.51 15.85 1.98
CA ASP A 119 -20.84 15.62 0.68
C ASP A 119 -20.30 14.19 0.50
N LEU A 120 -21.16 13.21 0.67
CA LEU A 120 -20.87 11.80 0.52
C LEU A 120 -21.03 11.41 -0.94
N LYS A 121 -19.98 10.85 -1.52
CA LYS A 121 -20.02 10.30 -2.88
C LYS A 121 -20.32 8.82 -2.84
N SER A 122 -21.18 8.36 -3.74
CA SER A 122 -21.46 6.93 -3.89
C SER A 122 -20.20 6.17 -4.33
N TYR A 123 -20.07 4.97 -3.80
CA TYR A 123 -19.01 4.06 -4.22
C TYR A 123 -19.31 3.55 -5.63
N SER A 124 -18.40 3.77 -6.56
CA SER A 124 -18.60 3.36 -7.96
C SER A 124 -18.15 1.90 -8.18
N ASN A 125 -18.75 1.22 -9.18
CA ASN A 125 -18.28 -0.09 -9.62
C ASN A 125 -16.81 -0.04 -10.08
N ILE A 126 -16.37 1.07 -10.65
CA ILE A 126 -14.95 1.30 -11.00
C ILE A 126 -14.07 1.25 -9.76
N ALA A 127 -14.52 1.82 -8.65
CA ALA A 127 -13.79 1.77 -7.39
C ALA A 127 -13.72 0.33 -6.82
N TYR A 128 -14.75 -0.48 -7.01
CA TYR A 128 -14.75 -1.89 -6.62
C TYR A 128 -13.76 -2.72 -7.44
N HIS A 129 -13.73 -2.53 -8.77
CA HIS A 129 -12.73 -3.17 -9.63
C HIS A 129 -11.29 -2.71 -9.35
N ASN A 130 -11.10 -1.48 -8.89
CA ASN A 130 -9.79 -1.01 -8.41
C ASN A 130 -9.34 -1.67 -7.11
N GLU A 131 -10.23 -2.30 -6.33
CA GLU A 131 -9.84 -3.00 -5.09
C GLU A 131 -8.95 -4.23 -5.37
N GLU A 132 -9.10 -4.89 -6.51
CA GLU A 132 -8.18 -5.97 -6.90
C GLU A 132 -6.77 -5.43 -7.09
N LEU A 133 -6.60 -4.37 -7.88
CA LEU A 133 -5.30 -3.73 -8.08
C LEU A 133 -4.71 -3.22 -6.76
N LYS A 134 -5.54 -2.65 -5.89
CA LYS A 134 -5.17 -2.17 -4.57
C LYS A 134 -4.74 -3.32 -3.65
N SER A 135 -5.44 -4.45 -3.69
CA SER A 135 -5.07 -5.66 -2.95
C SER A 135 -3.71 -6.18 -3.41
N LEU A 136 -3.50 -6.32 -4.73
CA LEU A 136 -2.25 -6.79 -5.31
C LEU A 136 -1.07 -5.86 -4.99
N THR A 137 -1.25 -4.54 -5.12
CA THR A 137 -0.18 -3.58 -4.85
C THR A 137 0.20 -3.51 -3.37
N ARG A 138 -0.76 -3.66 -2.46
CA ARG A 138 -0.52 -3.76 -1.02
C ARG A 138 0.15 -5.07 -0.65
N TYR A 139 -0.30 -6.19 -1.21
CA TYR A 139 0.32 -7.51 -1.02
C TYR A 139 1.78 -7.49 -1.49
N ARG A 140 2.03 -6.96 -2.69
CA ARG A 140 3.40 -6.74 -3.18
C ARG A 140 4.25 -5.91 -2.21
N PHE A 141 3.70 -4.80 -1.70
CA PHE A 141 4.40 -3.95 -0.74
C PHE A 141 4.81 -4.72 0.53
N ASP A 142 3.90 -5.51 1.09
CA ASP A 142 4.17 -6.27 2.30
C ASP A 142 5.22 -7.35 2.05
N LYS A 143 5.16 -8.08 0.90
CA LYS A 143 6.16 -9.08 0.49
C LYS A 143 7.55 -8.46 0.25
N VAL A 144 7.63 -7.32 -0.43
CA VAL A 144 8.89 -6.58 -0.63
C VAL A 144 9.50 -6.16 0.72
N LYS A 145 8.67 -5.72 1.66
CA LYS A 145 9.10 -5.34 3.00
C LYS A 145 9.58 -6.54 3.82
N GLU A 146 8.89 -7.68 3.72
CA GLU A 146 9.29 -8.94 4.35
C GLU A 146 10.64 -9.42 3.81
N ARG A 147 10.81 -9.42 2.48
CA ARG A 147 12.07 -9.72 1.83
C ARG A 147 13.22 -8.81 2.29
N ALA A 148 12.97 -7.52 2.46
CA ALA A 148 13.98 -6.58 2.96
C ALA A 148 14.43 -6.92 4.38
N LYS A 149 13.53 -7.37 5.26
CA LYS A 149 13.89 -7.86 6.61
C LYS A 149 14.77 -9.10 6.53
N LEU A 150 14.44 -10.06 5.67
CA LEU A 150 15.23 -11.28 5.50
C LEU A 150 16.62 -10.96 4.93
N LYS A 151 16.74 -10.01 3.99
CA LYS A 151 18.03 -9.53 3.49
C LYS A 151 18.90 -8.96 4.62
N SER A 152 18.34 -8.18 5.52
CA SER A 152 19.06 -7.69 6.70
C SER A 152 19.52 -8.85 7.61
N SER A 153 18.69 -9.92 7.73
CA SER A 153 19.07 -11.12 8.49
C SER A 153 20.22 -11.87 7.82
N VAL A 154 20.24 -12.00 6.48
CA VAL A 154 21.38 -12.58 5.76
C VAL A 154 22.67 -11.80 6.04
N ALA A 155 22.64 -10.47 5.94
CA ALA A 155 23.81 -9.63 6.21
C ALA A 155 24.36 -9.86 7.65
N ARG A 156 23.46 -9.92 8.64
CA ARG A 156 23.83 -10.22 10.03
C ARG A 156 24.44 -11.63 10.16
N LEU A 157 23.87 -12.62 9.50
CA LEU A 157 24.36 -14.02 9.57
C LEU A 157 25.71 -14.17 8.85
N VAL A 158 25.89 -13.50 7.72
CA VAL A 158 27.19 -13.50 7.01
C VAL A 158 28.26 -12.83 7.87
N ASN A 159 27.95 -11.75 8.54
CA ASN A 159 28.90 -11.10 9.47
C ASN A 159 29.37 -12.06 10.60
N ILE A 160 28.51 -12.99 11.03
CA ILE A 160 28.87 -14.00 12.04
C ILE A 160 29.68 -15.16 11.42
N LEU A 161 29.29 -15.66 10.23
CA LEU A 161 29.76 -16.91 9.66
C LEU A 161 30.91 -16.73 8.66
N PHE A 162 30.99 -15.59 7.97
CA PHE A 162 32.02 -15.25 6.98
C PHE A 162 32.06 -13.73 6.74
N PRO A 163 32.54 -12.92 7.70
CA PRO A 163 32.53 -11.47 7.59
C PRO A 163 33.33 -10.91 6.41
N GLU A 164 34.38 -11.59 5.98
CA GLU A 164 35.21 -11.14 4.86
C GLU A 164 34.51 -11.21 3.51
N LEU A 165 33.44 -12.03 3.38
CA LEU A 165 32.71 -12.22 2.14
C LEU A 165 32.16 -10.89 1.58
N GLU A 166 31.70 -9.98 2.45
CA GLU A 166 31.13 -8.70 2.03
C GLU A 166 32.11 -7.84 1.23
N LYS A 167 33.40 -7.96 1.52
CA LYS A 167 34.48 -7.23 0.80
C LYS A 167 34.88 -7.90 -0.50
N LEU A 168 34.56 -9.18 -0.68
CA LEU A 168 34.93 -9.97 -1.86
C LEU A 168 33.89 -9.92 -2.98
N VAL A 169 32.67 -9.48 -2.66
CA VAL A 169 31.55 -9.47 -3.61
C VAL A 169 30.93 -8.08 -3.74
N SER A 170 30.32 -7.80 -4.87
CA SER A 170 29.69 -6.49 -5.11
C SER A 170 28.44 -6.26 -4.23
N SER A 171 27.79 -7.34 -3.82
CA SER A 171 26.64 -7.33 -2.90
C SER A 171 26.41 -8.72 -2.36
N LEU A 172 25.99 -8.84 -1.09
CA LEU A 172 25.54 -10.09 -0.48
C LEU A 172 24.24 -10.63 -1.08
N HIS A 173 23.49 -9.79 -1.82
CA HIS A 173 22.14 -10.08 -2.29
C HIS A 173 22.08 -10.35 -3.80
N ILE A 174 23.09 -10.99 -4.34
CA ILE A 174 23.16 -11.44 -5.74
C ILE A 174 23.04 -12.95 -5.84
N ALA A 175 22.57 -13.44 -6.98
CA ALA A 175 22.27 -14.87 -7.20
C ALA A 175 23.45 -15.79 -6.89
N VAL A 176 24.67 -15.38 -7.28
CA VAL A 176 25.88 -16.17 -7.06
C VAL A 176 26.22 -16.31 -5.57
N VAL A 177 26.05 -15.27 -4.76
CA VAL A 177 26.27 -15.32 -3.30
C VAL A 177 25.21 -16.20 -2.63
N TYR A 178 23.97 -16.11 -3.07
CA TYR A 178 22.91 -16.99 -2.58
C TYR A 178 23.14 -18.47 -2.98
N ALA A 179 23.68 -18.73 -4.18
CA ALA A 179 24.07 -20.08 -4.57
C ALA A 179 25.20 -20.60 -3.69
N LEU A 180 26.25 -19.80 -3.49
CA LEU A 180 27.37 -20.13 -2.59
C LEU A 180 26.88 -20.49 -1.19
N LEU A 181 26.16 -19.56 -0.55
CA LEU A 181 25.75 -19.71 0.87
C LEU A 181 24.64 -20.76 1.09
N SER A 182 23.88 -21.10 0.05
CA SER A 182 22.91 -22.20 0.14
C SER A 182 23.59 -23.57 0.20
N ASN A 183 24.72 -23.74 -0.52
CA ASN A 183 25.49 -24.99 -0.52
C ASN A 183 26.51 -25.01 0.62
N TYR A 184 27.21 -23.92 0.82
CA TYR A 184 28.30 -23.74 1.78
C TYR A 184 28.02 -22.58 2.75
N PRO A 185 27.23 -22.80 3.82
CA PRO A 185 26.70 -21.71 4.65
C PRO A 185 27.68 -21.23 5.73
N GLY A 186 28.85 -20.77 5.32
CA GLY A 186 29.88 -20.21 6.20
C GLY A 186 31.29 -20.50 5.75
N ALA A 187 32.27 -19.76 6.29
CA ALA A 187 33.67 -19.83 5.88
C ALA A 187 34.23 -21.26 6.00
N SER A 188 33.98 -21.95 7.10
CA SER A 188 34.51 -23.31 7.31
C SER A 188 34.03 -24.35 6.28
N TYR A 189 32.81 -24.18 5.76
CA TYR A 189 32.27 -25.06 4.71
C TYR A 189 32.92 -24.74 3.36
N ILE A 190 33.12 -23.44 3.05
CA ILE A 190 33.73 -22.99 1.80
C ILE A 190 35.21 -23.37 1.75
N ALA A 191 35.94 -23.22 2.85
CA ALA A 191 37.36 -23.56 2.94
C ALA A 191 37.61 -25.06 2.70
N ASN A 192 36.71 -25.92 3.11
CA ASN A 192 36.81 -27.39 2.95
C ASN A 192 36.08 -27.91 1.70
N ALA A 193 35.50 -27.05 0.88
CA ALA A 193 34.77 -27.46 -0.32
C ALA A 193 35.75 -27.93 -1.42
N ASN A 194 35.27 -28.86 -2.28
CA ASN A 194 35.99 -29.17 -3.50
C ASN A 194 36.04 -27.92 -4.41
N THR A 195 37.25 -27.51 -4.79
CA THR A 195 37.49 -26.28 -5.54
C THR A 195 36.82 -26.29 -6.93
N GLU A 196 36.79 -27.48 -7.58
CA GLU A 196 36.17 -27.60 -8.90
C GLU A 196 34.64 -27.47 -8.84
N GLU A 197 34.01 -28.16 -7.89
CA GLU A 197 32.57 -28.10 -7.62
C GLU A 197 32.16 -26.67 -7.23
N LEU A 198 32.94 -26.03 -6.35
CA LEU A 198 32.71 -24.65 -5.94
C LEU A 198 32.80 -23.70 -7.13
N ALA A 199 33.81 -23.89 -8.02
CA ALA A 199 33.97 -23.08 -9.22
C ALA A 199 32.82 -23.27 -10.21
N GLU A 200 32.31 -24.48 -10.38
CA GLU A 200 31.17 -24.78 -11.24
C GLU A 200 29.89 -24.08 -10.74
N ILE A 201 29.60 -24.18 -9.44
CA ILE A 201 28.45 -23.51 -8.82
C ILE A 201 28.52 -22.00 -9.01
N LEU A 202 29.68 -21.40 -8.73
CA LEU A 202 29.86 -19.96 -8.84
C LEU A 202 29.83 -19.48 -10.30
N CYS A 203 30.44 -20.20 -11.22
CA CYS A 203 30.44 -19.92 -12.65
C CYS A 203 29.01 -19.94 -13.20
N THR A 204 28.26 -21.02 -12.93
CA THR A 204 26.89 -21.21 -13.38
C THR A 204 25.97 -20.11 -12.82
N ALA A 205 26.00 -19.86 -11.52
CA ALA A 205 25.15 -18.87 -10.89
C ALA A 205 25.48 -17.43 -11.28
N SER A 206 26.72 -17.14 -11.70
CA SER A 206 27.17 -15.82 -12.15
C SER A 206 27.08 -15.63 -13.66
N LYS A 207 26.66 -16.64 -14.42
CA LYS A 207 26.70 -16.65 -15.90
C LYS A 207 28.13 -16.39 -16.43
N GLY A 208 29.12 -17.07 -15.86
CA GLY A 208 30.53 -16.98 -16.26
C GLY A 208 31.33 -15.81 -15.68
N ARG A 209 30.71 -14.92 -14.89
CA ARG A 209 31.41 -13.75 -14.34
C ARG A 209 32.38 -14.09 -13.19
N TYR A 210 32.09 -15.16 -12.42
CA TYR A 210 32.96 -15.66 -11.37
C TYR A 210 33.81 -16.79 -11.95
N THR A 211 35.08 -16.47 -12.16
CA THR A 211 36.08 -17.39 -12.71
C THR A 211 36.69 -18.27 -11.65
N LYS A 212 37.49 -19.27 -12.05
CA LYS A 212 38.29 -20.12 -11.13
C LYS A 212 39.20 -19.27 -10.20
N SER A 213 39.76 -18.16 -10.73
CA SER A 213 40.56 -17.21 -9.93
C SER A 213 39.74 -16.56 -8.81
N LYS A 214 38.51 -16.10 -9.11
CA LYS A 214 37.65 -15.52 -8.08
C LYS A 214 37.17 -16.56 -7.04
N THR A 215 36.98 -17.80 -7.50
CA THR A 215 36.65 -18.91 -6.60
C THR A 215 37.79 -19.18 -5.62
N ALA A 216 39.02 -19.24 -6.13
CA ALA A 216 40.22 -19.45 -5.29
C ALA A 216 40.40 -18.31 -4.27
N GLU A 217 40.18 -17.05 -4.69
CA GLU A 217 40.22 -15.87 -3.81
C GLU A 217 39.21 -16.03 -2.63
N ILE A 218 37.98 -16.41 -2.94
CA ILE A 218 36.93 -16.61 -1.91
C ILE A 218 37.31 -17.77 -0.99
N GLN A 219 37.83 -18.86 -1.53
CA GLN A 219 38.21 -20.05 -0.79
C GLN A 219 39.41 -19.81 0.15
N VAL A 220 40.42 -19.08 -0.33
CA VAL A 220 41.59 -18.64 0.48
C VAL A 220 41.11 -17.75 1.63
N ALA A 221 40.28 -16.75 1.33
CA ALA A 221 39.73 -15.88 2.38
C ALA A 221 38.91 -16.66 3.42
N ALA A 222 38.17 -17.66 2.97
CA ALA A 222 37.41 -18.54 3.88
C ALA A 222 38.32 -19.37 4.77
N GLY A 223 39.51 -19.78 4.28
CA GLY A 223 40.51 -20.53 5.05
C GLY A 223 41.13 -19.76 6.21
N VAL A 224 41.21 -18.44 6.08
CA VAL A 224 41.77 -17.53 7.10
C VAL A 224 40.71 -16.67 7.80
N SER A 225 39.42 -16.98 7.58
CA SER A 225 38.30 -16.20 8.11
C SER A 225 38.21 -16.30 9.65
N ILE A 226 37.85 -15.16 10.25
CA ILE A 226 37.48 -15.06 11.67
C ILE A 226 36.04 -15.50 11.95
N GLY A 227 35.31 -15.95 10.92
CA GLY A 227 33.92 -16.37 11.02
C GLY A 227 33.70 -17.51 12.01
N SER A 228 32.65 -17.43 12.79
CA SER A 228 32.32 -18.41 13.82
C SER A 228 31.79 -19.71 13.23
N LYS A 229 32.23 -20.86 13.76
CA LYS A 229 31.70 -22.17 13.40
C LYS A 229 30.44 -22.48 14.20
N MET A 230 29.28 -22.07 13.68
CA MET A 230 27.97 -22.20 14.35
C MET A 230 26.95 -22.92 13.43
N PRO A 231 26.81 -24.29 13.56
CA PRO A 231 25.87 -25.03 12.69
C PRO A 231 24.43 -24.53 12.72
N ALA A 232 23.94 -24.07 13.88
CA ALA A 232 22.60 -23.51 13.99
C ALA A 232 22.44 -22.21 13.16
N LYS A 233 23.47 -21.35 13.13
CA LYS A 233 23.46 -20.12 12.31
C LYS A 233 23.62 -20.43 10.82
N SER A 234 24.38 -21.47 10.48
CA SER A 234 24.49 -21.97 9.12
C SER A 234 23.14 -22.49 8.61
N MET A 235 22.38 -23.21 9.43
CA MET A 235 21.03 -23.66 9.12
C MET A 235 20.08 -22.46 8.97
N GLU A 236 20.11 -21.50 9.90
CA GLU A 236 19.31 -20.26 9.83
C GLU A 236 19.57 -19.49 8.51
N LEU A 237 20.86 -19.40 8.09
CA LEU A 237 21.24 -18.75 6.85
C LEU A 237 20.66 -19.43 5.61
N LYS A 238 20.77 -20.78 5.52
CA LYS A 238 20.20 -21.57 4.42
C LYS A 238 18.69 -21.38 4.31
N HIS A 239 17.97 -21.46 5.42
CA HIS A 239 16.53 -21.28 5.45
C HIS A 239 16.14 -19.83 5.07
N THR A 240 16.86 -18.84 5.58
CA THR A 240 16.61 -17.42 5.25
C THR A 240 16.77 -17.16 3.74
N ILE A 241 17.80 -17.73 3.10
CA ILE A 241 18.01 -17.60 1.65
C ILE A 241 16.88 -18.33 0.88
N ALA A 242 16.45 -19.50 1.32
CA ALA A 242 15.34 -20.22 0.70
C ALA A 242 14.04 -19.41 0.74
N LEU A 243 13.73 -18.81 1.89
CA LEU A 243 12.57 -17.90 2.03
C LEU A 243 12.66 -16.66 1.13
N ILE A 244 13.86 -16.07 0.97
CA ILE A 244 14.05 -14.93 0.05
C ILE A 244 13.74 -15.36 -1.38
N ARG A 245 14.21 -16.53 -1.82
CA ARG A 245 13.95 -17.05 -3.18
C ARG A 245 12.47 -17.29 -3.41
N GLU A 246 11.75 -17.81 -2.41
CA GLU A 246 10.30 -18.00 -2.51
C GLU A 246 9.57 -16.67 -2.60
N LEU A 247 9.93 -15.69 -1.75
CA LEU A 247 9.38 -14.34 -1.84
C LEU A 247 9.68 -13.66 -3.19
N ASP A 248 10.84 -13.92 -3.80
CA ASP A 248 11.16 -13.38 -5.13
C ASP A 248 10.21 -13.94 -6.20
N LYS A 249 9.80 -15.22 -6.12
CA LYS A 249 8.80 -15.82 -7.01
C LYS A 249 7.42 -15.21 -6.77
N GLU A 250 6.95 -15.19 -5.51
CA GLU A 250 5.65 -14.60 -5.17
C GLU A 250 5.55 -13.13 -5.64
N ILE A 251 6.62 -12.34 -5.44
CA ILE A 251 6.67 -10.95 -5.90
C ILE A 251 6.55 -10.90 -7.43
N SER A 252 7.27 -11.76 -8.16
CA SER A 252 7.22 -11.80 -9.62
C SER A 252 5.83 -12.16 -10.15
N GLU A 253 5.15 -13.09 -9.50
CA GLU A 253 3.77 -13.50 -9.86
C GLU A 253 2.79 -12.34 -9.64
N VAL A 254 2.89 -11.66 -8.50
CA VAL A 254 2.06 -10.48 -8.19
C VAL A 254 2.36 -9.33 -9.14
N GLU A 255 3.63 -9.10 -9.49
CA GLU A 255 4.03 -8.09 -10.47
C GLU A 255 3.43 -8.38 -11.85
N SER A 256 3.44 -9.65 -12.27
CA SER A 256 2.82 -10.07 -13.53
C SER A 256 1.30 -9.85 -13.53
N ALA A 257 0.62 -10.08 -12.41
CA ALA A 257 -0.81 -9.81 -12.26
C ALA A 257 -1.09 -8.30 -12.32
N ILE A 258 -0.29 -7.47 -11.65
CA ILE A 258 -0.39 -6.01 -11.71
C ILE A 258 -0.17 -5.52 -13.14
N ASP A 259 0.82 -6.05 -13.85
CA ASP A 259 1.13 -5.67 -15.24
C ASP A 259 -0.02 -6.00 -16.21
N LYS A 260 -0.71 -7.13 -16.03
CA LYS A 260 -1.90 -7.48 -16.82
C LYS A 260 -3.01 -6.44 -16.65
N ILE A 261 -3.30 -6.02 -15.43
CA ILE A 261 -4.34 -5.01 -15.16
C ILE A 261 -3.91 -3.64 -15.70
N THR A 262 -2.68 -3.22 -15.44
CA THR A 262 -2.19 -1.89 -15.81
C THR A 262 -1.94 -1.73 -17.31
N SER A 263 -1.69 -2.82 -18.04
CA SER A 263 -1.58 -2.77 -19.51
C SER A 263 -2.87 -2.37 -20.22
N GLN A 264 -4.01 -2.55 -19.55
CA GLN A 264 -5.33 -2.15 -20.05
C GLN A 264 -5.74 -0.73 -19.57
N MET A 265 -4.92 -0.11 -18.72
CA MET A 265 -5.21 1.22 -18.18
C MET A 265 -4.51 2.29 -19.02
N ASP A 266 -5.31 3.15 -19.66
CA ASP A 266 -4.79 4.37 -20.31
C ASP A 266 -4.69 5.50 -19.28
N SER A 267 -3.53 5.57 -18.60
CA SER A 267 -3.30 6.57 -17.55
C SER A 267 -2.03 7.37 -17.82
N PRO A 268 -2.14 8.71 -17.85
CA PRO A 268 -1.00 9.59 -18.11
C PRO A 268 0.12 9.49 -17.05
N ILE A 269 -0.14 8.92 -15.88
CA ILE A 269 0.87 8.76 -14.81
C ILE A 269 2.09 7.96 -15.28
N PHE A 270 1.89 7.00 -16.18
CA PHE A 270 2.97 6.15 -16.68
C PHE A 270 3.91 6.85 -17.68
N THR A 271 3.55 8.05 -18.12
CA THR A 271 4.41 8.88 -18.98
C THR A 271 5.41 9.72 -18.19
N ILE A 272 5.29 9.79 -16.86
CA ILE A 272 6.21 10.56 -16.02
C ILE A 272 7.54 9.80 -15.88
N PRO A 273 8.68 10.39 -16.31
CA PRO A 273 9.98 9.76 -16.17
C PRO A 273 10.29 9.40 -14.72
N GLY A 274 10.65 8.15 -14.48
CA GLY A 274 10.94 7.62 -13.15
C GLY A 274 9.75 7.00 -12.43
N ILE A 275 8.53 7.07 -12.97
CA ILE A 275 7.39 6.31 -12.43
C ILE A 275 7.28 4.99 -13.19
N GLY A 276 7.77 3.91 -12.56
CA GLY A 276 7.58 2.54 -13.07
C GLY A 276 6.14 2.05 -12.88
N ARG A 277 5.75 1.01 -13.67
CA ARG A 277 4.38 0.46 -13.67
C ARG A 277 3.86 0.12 -12.28
N HIS A 278 4.60 -0.63 -11.47
CA HIS A 278 4.16 -1.07 -10.15
C HIS A 278 3.93 0.11 -9.17
N MET A 279 4.77 1.16 -9.28
CA MET A 279 4.61 2.34 -8.42
C MET A 279 3.45 3.21 -8.88
N GLY A 280 3.29 3.40 -10.20
CA GLY A 280 2.14 4.07 -10.80
C GLY A 280 0.83 3.34 -10.47
N ALA A 281 0.82 2.01 -10.63
CA ALA A 281 -0.31 1.16 -10.25
C ALA A 281 -0.73 1.35 -8.79
N MET A 282 0.24 1.38 -7.87
CA MET A 282 -0.04 1.58 -6.45
C MET A 282 -0.63 2.97 -6.16
N ILE A 283 -0.14 4.01 -6.84
CA ILE A 283 -0.69 5.36 -6.71
C ILE A 283 -2.13 5.40 -7.22
N LEU A 284 -2.38 4.85 -8.41
CA LEU A 284 -3.73 4.80 -9.01
C LEU A 284 -4.70 4.01 -8.14
N ALA A 285 -4.29 2.85 -7.67
CA ALA A 285 -5.11 1.98 -6.83
C ALA A 285 -5.45 2.61 -5.46
N GLU A 286 -4.51 3.30 -4.84
CA GLU A 286 -4.72 3.94 -3.54
C GLU A 286 -5.56 5.22 -3.66
N VAL A 287 -5.45 5.96 -4.76
CA VAL A 287 -6.26 7.15 -5.00
C VAL A 287 -7.66 6.79 -5.50
N GLY A 288 -7.75 5.77 -6.36
CA GLY A 288 -8.99 5.40 -7.02
C GLY A 288 -9.42 6.49 -8.02
N ASP A 289 -10.57 7.10 -7.78
CA ASP A 289 -11.08 8.17 -8.63
C ASP A 289 -10.58 9.56 -8.18
N PHE A 290 -9.79 10.21 -9.03
CA PHE A 290 -9.25 11.55 -8.78
C PHE A 290 -10.33 12.65 -8.74
N SER A 291 -11.51 12.41 -9.31
CA SER A 291 -12.64 13.33 -9.23
C SER A 291 -13.18 13.49 -7.80
N ASN A 292 -12.89 12.52 -6.93
CA ASN A 292 -13.27 12.56 -5.52
C ASN A 292 -12.53 13.63 -4.70
N PHE A 293 -11.46 14.19 -5.26
CA PHE A 293 -10.70 15.24 -4.59
C PHE A 293 -10.95 16.59 -5.24
N ALA A 294 -11.43 17.54 -4.46
CA ALA A 294 -11.70 18.91 -4.94
C ALA A 294 -10.41 19.63 -5.38
N SER A 295 -9.25 19.26 -4.81
CA SER A 295 -7.96 19.86 -5.13
C SER A 295 -6.80 18.90 -4.88
N ALA A 296 -5.65 19.21 -5.47
CA ALA A 296 -4.40 18.47 -5.22
C ALA A 296 -3.99 18.52 -3.72
N ASP A 297 -4.33 19.59 -3.01
CA ASP A 297 -4.02 19.70 -1.58
C ASP A 297 -4.89 18.76 -0.72
N LYS A 298 -6.13 18.48 -1.14
CA LYS A 298 -6.97 17.45 -0.52
C LYS A 298 -6.38 16.03 -0.75
N LEU A 299 -5.88 15.76 -1.96
CA LEU A 299 -5.16 14.52 -2.25
C LEU A 299 -3.86 14.41 -1.44
N LEU A 300 -3.15 15.52 -1.26
CA LEU A 300 -1.93 15.59 -0.46
C LEU A 300 -2.20 15.30 1.02
N ALA A 301 -3.31 15.80 1.56
CA ALA A 301 -3.78 15.48 2.91
C ALA A 301 -4.16 14.00 3.05
N TYR A 302 -4.87 13.45 2.04
CA TYR A 302 -5.23 12.03 1.98
C TYR A 302 -4.00 11.12 1.95
N ALA A 303 -2.92 11.53 1.26
CA ALA A 303 -1.62 10.84 1.29
C ALA A 303 -0.87 11.01 2.62
N GLY A 304 -1.32 11.90 3.51
CA GLY A 304 -0.63 12.23 4.76
C GLY A 304 0.70 12.93 4.55
N LEU A 305 0.81 13.71 3.46
CA LEU A 305 2.00 14.48 3.10
C LEU A 305 1.86 15.97 3.44
N SER A 306 0.75 16.38 4.03
CA SER A 306 0.54 17.76 4.50
C SER A 306 1.31 18.01 5.79
N PRO A 307 1.91 19.21 5.95
CA PRO A 307 2.47 19.61 7.23
C PRO A 307 1.34 19.91 8.21
N SER A 308 1.58 19.63 9.49
CA SER A 308 0.72 20.14 10.55
C SER A 308 0.80 21.66 10.58
N THR A 309 -0.33 22.35 10.61
CA THR A 309 -0.42 23.78 10.80
C THR A 309 -1.09 24.04 12.15
N TYR A 310 -0.39 24.72 13.02
CA TYR A 310 -0.94 25.23 14.27
C TYR A 310 -0.72 26.75 14.27
N GLN A 311 -1.79 27.51 14.16
CA GLN A 311 -1.77 28.95 14.29
C GLN A 311 -2.81 29.34 15.34
N SER A 312 -2.36 29.96 16.41
CA SER A 312 -3.22 30.51 17.45
C SER A 312 -2.66 31.88 17.84
N GLY A 313 -3.35 32.94 17.44
CA GLY A 313 -2.91 34.32 17.69
C GLY A 313 -1.53 34.62 17.09
N GLN A 314 -0.62 35.10 17.90
CA GLN A 314 0.76 35.41 17.49
C GLN A 314 1.71 34.20 17.45
N LEU A 315 1.26 33.01 17.88
CA LEU A 315 2.06 31.79 17.85
C LEU A 315 2.07 31.18 16.44
N GLN A 316 3.19 31.35 15.73
CA GLN A 316 3.48 30.60 14.52
C GLN A 316 4.14 29.27 14.83
N ASN A 317 3.78 28.24 14.11
CA ASN A 317 4.23 26.87 14.29
C ASN A 317 5.75 26.74 14.07
N CYS A 318 6.52 26.72 15.14
CA CYS A 318 7.98 26.57 15.08
C CYS A 318 8.43 25.15 14.69
N TYR A 319 7.55 24.14 14.83
CA TYR A 319 7.87 22.72 14.64
C TYR A 319 6.78 22.00 13.80
N ALA A 320 6.63 22.39 12.54
CA ALA A 320 5.72 21.69 11.62
C ALA A 320 6.28 20.29 11.31
N HIS A 321 5.51 19.24 11.61
CA HIS A 321 5.81 17.87 11.23
C HIS A 321 4.79 17.37 10.20
N MET A 322 5.14 16.35 9.44
CA MET A 322 4.23 15.70 8.51
C MET A 322 3.17 14.93 9.30
N GLU A 323 1.88 15.20 9.06
CA GLU A 323 0.78 14.61 9.85
C GLU A 323 0.70 13.09 9.74
N LYS A 324 1.12 12.51 8.62
CA LYS A 324 1.10 11.07 8.34
C LYS A 324 -0.28 10.40 8.52
N ARG A 325 -1.36 11.18 8.59
CA ARG A 325 -2.74 10.69 8.55
C ARG A 325 -3.07 10.27 7.11
N GLY A 326 -3.89 9.23 6.94
CA GLY A 326 -4.27 8.72 5.62
C GLY A 326 -3.44 7.51 5.17
N SER A 327 -3.47 7.16 3.88
CA SER A 327 -2.88 5.94 3.36
C SER A 327 -1.35 5.90 3.48
N ARG A 328 -0.84 4.94 4.28
CA ARG A 328 0.60 4.67 4.37
C ARG A 328 1.17 4.15 3.05
N TYR A 329 0.35 3.45 2.28
CA TYR A 329 0.73 2.85 1.00
C TYR A 329 0.90 3.93 -0.07
N LEU A 330 -0.08 4.85 -0.16
CA LEU A 330 0.01 6.01 -1.06
C LEU A 330 1.22 6.89 -0.73
N ARG A 331 1.43 7.18 0.55
CA ARG A 331 2.59 7.96 1.00
C ARG A 331 3.90 7.28 0.63
N TYR A 332 4.02 5.96 0.82
CA TYR A 332 5.19 5.19 0.42
C TYR A 332 5.41 5.26 -1.09
N ALA A 333 4.37 5.04 -1.88
CA ALA A 333 4.44 5.07 -3.34
C ALA A 333 4.89 6.45 -3.85
N LEU A 334 4.26 7.52 -3.37
CA LEU A 334 4.60 8.89 -3.76
C LEU A 334 6.01 9.30 -3.35
N PHE A 335 6.46 8.91 -2.16
CA PHE A 335 7.80 9.23 -1.68
C PHE A 335 8.88 8.51 -2.49
N ASN A 336 8.67 7.24 -2.82
CA ASN A 336 9.62 6.50 -3.64
C ASN A 336 9.55 6.92 -5.12
N ALA A 337 8.36 7.15 -5.67
CA ALA A 337 8.22 7.72 -7.00
C ALA A 337 8.99 9.05 -7.13
N ALA A 338 8.86 9.95 -6.14
CA ALA A 338 9.58 11.21 -6.14
C ALA A 338 11.11 11.04 -6.20
N LYS A 339 11.68 10.01 -5.55
CA LYS A 339 13.13 9.74 -5.64
C LYS A 339 13.56 9.43 -7.08
N TYR A 340 12.81 8.56 -7.76
CA TYR A 340 13.12 8.17 -9.13
C TYR A 340 12.81 9.30 -10.11
N VAL A 341 11.73 10.04 -9.92
CA VAL A 341 11.42 11.21 -10.75
C VAL A 341 12.50 12.29 -10.60
N CYS A 342 13.04 12.52 -9.40
CA CYS A 342 14.19 13.41 -9.24
C CYS A 342 15.47 12.90 -9.90
N LEU A 343 15.59 11.60 -10.14
CA LEU A 343 16.74 11.01 -10.84
C LEU A 343 16.60 11.11 -12.37
N TRP A 344 15.39 10.93 -12.89
CA TRP A 344 15.15 10.78 -14.33
C TRP A 344 14.53 12.01 -15.01
N CYS A 345 14.00 12.96 -14.25
CA CYS A 345 13.37 14.18 -14.79
C CYS A 345 14.21 15.41 -14.43
N PRO A 346 14.80 16.13 -15.40
CA PRO A 346 15.66 17.29 -15.14
C PRO A 346 14.99 18.38 -14.30
N THR A 347 13.72 18.68 -14.55
CA THR A 347 12.94 19.68 -13.78
C THR A 347 12.82 19.31 -12.30
N PHE A 348 12.66 18.03 -11.98
CA PHE A 348 12.61 17.57 -10.60
C PHE A 348 13.99 17.43 -9.97
N SER A 349 15.02 17.08 -10.76
CA SER A 349 16.42 17.08 -10.32
C SER A 349 16.83 18.48 -9.86
N ALA A 350 16.64 19.48 -10.72
CA ALA A 350 16.94 20.89 -10.40
C ALA A 350 16.14 21.38 -9.15
N TYR A 351 14.88 20.96 -9.04
CA TYR A 351 14.09 21.29 -7.85
C TYR A 351 14.64 20.65 -6.57
N LEU A 352 15.10 19.40 -6.64
CA LEU A 352 15.73 18.71 -5.52
C LEU A 352 17.04 19.41 -5.09
N GLU A 353 17.88 19.75 -6.05
CA GLU A 353 19.15 20.48 -5.83
C GLU A 353 18.89 21.84 -5.17
N LYS A 354 17.91 22.61 -5.69
CA LYS A 354 17.47 23.85 -5.05
C LYS A 354 17.10 23.64 -3.58
N LYS A 355 16.31 22.60 -3.27
CA LYS A 355 15.91 22.31 -1.87
C LYS A 355 17.08 21.87 -1.00
N ARG A 356 18.08 21.22 -1.59
CA ARG A 356 19.32 20.84 -0.90
C ARG A 356 20.20 22.06 -0.63
N SER A 357 20.33 22.99 -1.59
CA SER A 357 21.09 24.25 -1.41
C SER A 357 20.46 25.19 -0.37
N GLU A 358 19.13 25.08 -0.14
CA GLU A 358 18.43 25.73 0.98
C GLU A 358 18.77 25.10 2.37
N GLY A 359 19.75 24.18 2.46
CA GLY A 359 20.17 23.50 3.69
C GLY A 359 19.24 22.37 4.15
N LYS A 360 18.25 21.93 3.34
CA LYS A 360 17.33 20.87 3.75
C LYS A 360 17.98 19.50 3.68
N HIS A 361 17.75 18.69 4.70
CA HIS A 361 18.13 17.28 4.68
C HIS A 361 17.49 16.57 3.49
N TYR A 362 18.19 15.59 2.88
CA TYR A 362 17.75 14.86 1.68
C TYR A 362 16.29 14.36 1.74
N ASN A 363 15.89 13.68 2.82
CA ASN A 363 14.53 13.17 2.95
C ASN A 363 13.47 14.28 3.03
N VAL A 364 13.84 15.45 3.59
CA VAL A 364 12.96 16.64 3.61
C VAL A 364 12.83 17.21 2.21
N ALA A 365 13.92 17.31 1.46
CA ALA A 365 13.93 17.76 0.07
C ALA A 365 13.10 16.83 -0.83
N ILE A 366 13.22 15.50 -0.69
CA ILE A 366 12.36 14.52 -1.38
C ILE A 366 10.89 14.68 -0.99
N SER A 367 10.58 15.00 0.27
CA SER A 367 9.18 15.28 0.67
C SER A 367 8.60 16.49 -0.06
N HIS A 368 9.41 17.53 -0.30
CA HIS A 368 9.00 18.67 -1.14
C HIS A 368 8.79 18.27 -2.60
N ALA A 369 9.67 17.44 -3.16
CA ALA A 369 9.50 16.89 -4.51
C ALA A 369 8.23 16.02 -4.60
N ALA A 370 7.93 15.19 -3.60
CA ALA A 370 6.72 14.40 -3.55
C ALA A 370 5.45 15.26 -3.54
N LYS A 371 5.45 16.40 -2.84
CA LYS A 371 4.33 17.35 -2.89
C LYS A 371 4.15 17.98 -4.29
N LYS A 372 5.24 18.34 -4.96
CA LYS A 372 5.21 18.82 -6.35
C LYS A 372 4.69 17.72 -7.28
N LEU A 373 5.14 16.48 -7.09
CA LEU A 373 4.71 15.33 -7.87
C LEU A 373 3.21 15.04 -7.73
N VAL A 374 2.64 15.12 -6.52
CA VAL A 374 1.19 14.95 -6.29
C VAL A 374 0.38 15.97 -7.09
N ARG A 375 0.80 17.23 -7.09
CA ARG A 375 0.11 18.28 -7.87
C ARG A 375 0.18 18.03 -9.37
N LEU A 376 1.33 17.57 -9.86
CA LEU A 376 1.51 17.18 -11.26
C LEU A 376 0.60 15.99 -11.62
N ILE A 377 0.64 14.90 -10.86
CA ILE A 377 -0.20 13.72 -11.10
C ILE A 377 -1.68 14.10 -11.08
N PHE A 378 -2.12 14.92 -10.11
CA PHE A 378 -3.49 15.37 -10.03
C PHE A 378 -3.94 16.16 -11.26
N ALA A 379 -3.11 17.11 -11.73
CA ALA A 379 -3.40 17.90 -12.93
C ALA A 379 -3.45 17.01 -14.19
N MET A 380 -2.51 16.10 -14.36
CA MET A 380 -2.45 15.17 -15.49
C MET A 380 -3.65 14.23 -15.52
N GLN A 381 -4.03 13.65 -14.40
CA GLN A 381 -5.18 12.73 -14.30
C GLN A 381 -6.51 13.44 -14.57
N ARG A 382 -6.64 14.72 -14.21
CA ARG A 382 -7.85 15.50 -14.49
C ARG A 382 -7.92 15.99 -15.93
N SER A 383 -6.79 16.27 -16.57
CA SER A 383 -6.73 16.75 -17.95
C SER A 383 -6.62 15.64 -18.98
N GLY A 384 -6.26 14.41 -18.58
CA GLY A 384 -5.94 13.29 -19.48
C GLY A 384 -4.65 13.49 -20.30
N LYS A 385 -3.88 14.57 -20.05
CA LYS A 385 -2.68 14.89 -20.84
C LYS A 385 -1.46 14.13 -20.34
N ALA A 386 -0.68 13.60 -21.28
CA ALA A 386 0.62 13.00 -21.00
C ALA A 386 1.61 14.02 -20.41
N PHE A 387 2.65 13.53 -19.75
CA PHE A 387 3.73 14.37 -19.24
C PHE A 387 4.47 15.00 -20.41
N LEU A 388 4.54 16.31 -20.43
CA LEU A 388 5.41 17.07 -21.31
C LEU A 388 6.58 17.58 -20.46
N ALA A 389 7.80 17.18 -20.85
CA ALA A 389 8.99 17.78 -20.27
C ALA A 389 9.00 19.24 -20.74
N ASP A 390 8.72 20.18 -19.82
CA ASP A 390 8.93 21.58 -20.12
C ASP A 390 10.38 21.81 -20.49
N TYR A 391 10.56 22.50 -21.59
CA TYR A 391 11.82 22.89 -22.21
C TYR A 391 12.70 23.72 -21.29
#